data_010f5dbffdade09d71f8a7cbd65bc02c
#
_entry.id   010f5dbffdade09d71f8a7cbd65bc02c
#
_cell.length_a   1.000
_cell.length_b   1.000
_cell.length_c   1.000
_cell.angle_alpha   90.00
_cell.angle_beta   90.00
_cell.angle_gamma   90.00
#
_symmetry.space_group_name_H-M   'P 1'
#
loop_
_entity.id
_entity.type
_entity.pdbx_description
1 polymer ?
#
loop_
_entity_poly.entity_id
_entity_poly.type
_entity_poly.pdbx_seq_one_letter_code
_entity_poly.pdbx_strand_id
1 'polypeptide(L)'
;MTPFEWTEDGARRSASWHSENQSPAPAQVTVVSDDITADAAYRLARSGTGLLWRGDYHNGRQLLQAMDRRFKRHSERRGGGQRGGGSRRDGTRGATGTRGATGTRGAAGNHGPAGTDGDLSAVGAFEAQRRYIADRARLLGALIIELDEDYVLDLRRAPDVSLACEAAYGPSTGPMCVSLTELNGVLSAYQWQLKGVSIPALGADIHPRYGVFSPIRGEYVDLVAQTPFPETEPASDASSTPESAAPQTAFDLGTGTGVLAAVLLRRGVERVVATDINPRAVACAEENLERLGLASAAEVVEADLFPSARADLIVCNPPWLPARPTSALEAGIYDAGSYVLHRFIDDLAVHLNPAGEGWLILSDLAERLGLRSREALLERITAAGLSVHDRHDTTPRHPRASDTTDELHRARGAEVTSLWRLRLAT
;
A
#
# COMPACT_ATOMS: atom_id res chain seq x y z
N MET A 1 -1.86 -3.34 -25.46
CA MET A 1 -0.42 -3.22 -25.10
C MET A 1 0.24 -2.24 -26.06
N THR A 2 1.19 -1.44 -25.60
CA THR A 2 1.87 -0.43 -26.42
C THR A 2 3.04 -1.11 -27.16
N PRO A 3 3.23 -0.90 -28.47
CA PRO A 3 4.38 -1.45 -29.18
C PRO A 3 5.68 -0.81 -28.65
N PHE A 4 6.69 -1.63 -28.46
CA PHE A 4 8.02 -1.26 -28.03
C PHE A 4 9.01 -1.71 -29.10
N GLU A 5 9.79 -0.78 -29.67
CA GLU A 5 10.65 -1.04 -30.82
C GLU A 5 12.09 -0.67 -30.50
N TRP A 6 13.05 -1.44 -31.00
CA TRP A 6 14.48 -1.14 -30.92
C TRP A 6 15.24 -1.66 -32.14
N THR A 7 16.50 -1.25 -32.26
CA THR A 7 17.40 -1.79 -33.27
C THR A 7 18.50 -2.60 -32.57
N GLU A 8 18.69 -3.83 -33.03
CA GLU A 8 19.71 -4.75 -32.53
C GLU A 8 20.37 -5.45 -33.73
N ASP A 9 21.70 -5.42 -33.79
CA ASP A 9 22.51 -6.00 -34.88
C ASP A 9 22.08 -5.53 -36.28
N GLY A 10 21.66 -4.26 -36.37
CA GLY A 10 21.17 -3.65 -37.62
C GLY A 10 19.74 -4.04 -38.02
N ALA A 11 19.08 -4.90 -37.28
CA ALA A 11 17.70 -5.30 -37.51
C ALA A 11 16.73 -4.55 -36.57
N ARG A 12 15.57 -4.15 -37.11
CA ARG A 12 14.46 -3.60 -36.29
C ARG A 12 13.71 -4.74 -35.62
N ARG A 13 13.56 -4.65 -34.31
CA ARG A 13 12.81 -5.60 -33.48
C ARG A 13 11.69 -4.91 -32.76
N SER A 14 10.68 -5.68 -32.37
CA SER A 14 9.51 -5.18 -31.63
C SER A 14 8.97 -6.24 -30.66
N ALA A 15 8.44 -5.77 -29.54
CA ALA A 15 7.68 -6.55 -28.58
C ALA A 15 6.59 -5.67 -27.95
N SER A 16 5.69 -6.25 -27.16
CA SER A 16 4.75 -5.47 -26.37
C SER A 16 5.44 -4.87 -25.15
N TRP A 17 5.19 -3.60 -24.85
CA TRP A 17 5.60 -3.00 -23.58
C TRP A 17 4.59 -3.28 -22.49
N HIS A 18 5.04 -3.81 -21.37
CA HIS A 18 4.24 -3.95 -20.16
C HIS A 18 4.89 -3.22 -18.98
N SER A 19 4.06 -2.54 -18.20
CA SER A 19 4.46 -1.91 -16.95
C SER A 19 3.28 -1.89 -15.99
N GLU A 20 3.39 -2.58 -14.88
CA GLU A 20 2.38 -2.61 -13.81
C GLU A 20 2.12 -1.20 -13.23
N ASN A 21 3.14 -0.34 -13.24
CA ASN A 21 3.04 1.04 -12.80
C ASN A 21 2.51 1.99 -13.89
N GLN A 22 2.02 1.46 -15.01
CA GLN A 22 1.55 2.24 -16.17
C GLN A 22 2.60 3.24 -16.71
N SER A 23 3.88 2.97 -16.47
CA SER A 23 4.96 3.79 -17.01
C SER A 23 4.99 3.65 -18.54
N PRO A 24 5.09 4.75 -19.28
CA PRO A 24 5.20 4.68 -20.73
C PRO A 24 6.49 3.96 -21.16
N ALA A 25 6.47 3.33 -22.32
CA ALA A 25 7.67 2.77 -22.93
C ALA A 25 8.74 3.85 -23.09
N PRO A 26 10.02 3.56 -22.83
CA PRO A 26 11.11 4.50 -23.08
C PRO A 26 11.16 4.93 -24.54
N ALA A 27 11.30 6.24 -24.78
CA ALA A 27 11.39 6.78 -26.14
C ALA A 27 12.72 6.43 -26.85
N GLN A 28 13.77 6.13 -26.08
CA GLN A 28 15.08 5.70 -26.56
C GLN A 28 15.50 4.42 -25.86
N VAL A 29 16.05 3.49 -26.61
CA VAL A 29 16.52 2.20 -26.11
C VAL A 29 17.94 1.95 -26.58
N THR A 30 18.76 1.43 -25.68
CA THR A 30 20.10 0.95 -25.98
C THR A 30 20.22 -0.48 -25.53
N VAL A 31 20.64 -1.39 -26.41
CA VAL A 31 20.98 -2.76 -26.06
C VAL A 31 22.31 -2.76 -25.31
N VAL A 32 22.33 -3.41 -24.14
CA VAL A 32 23.49 -3.44 -23.23
C VAL A 32 23.74 -4.86 -22.72
N SER A 33 24.97 -5.15 -22.38
CA SER A 33 25.40 -6.46 -21.91
C SER A 33 26.34 -6.35 -20.70
N ASP A 34 27.07 -7.43 -20.38
CA ASP A 34 27.97 -7.53 -19.23
C ASP A 34 29.13 -6.51 -19.22
N ASP A 35 29.42 -5.89 -20.32
CA ASP A 35 30.49 -4.89 -20.50
C ASP A 35 30.09 -3.47 -20.08
N ILE A 36 28.79 -3.18 -19.88
CA ILE A 36 28.36 -1.86 -19.41
C ILE A 36 28.77 -1.60 -17.97
N THR A 37 29.37 -0.46 -17.72
CA THR A 37 29.66 -0.06 -16.34
C THR A 37 28.41 0.48 -15.64
N ALA A 38 28.32 0.27 -14.32
CA ALA A 38 27.20 0.79 -13.54
C ALA A 38 27.10 2.33 -13.56
N ASP A 39 28.19 3.06 -13.82
CA ASP A 39 28.16 4.52 -13.98
C ASP A 39 27.58 4.94 -15.32
N ALA A 40 27.87 4.21 -16.39
CA ALA A 40 27.30 4.44 -17.71
C ALA A 40 25.79 4.11 -17.69
N ALA A 41 25.40 2.95 -17.17
CA ALA A 41 24.01 2.54 -17.03
C ALA A 41 23.21 3.57 -16.22
N TYR A 42 23.74 4.01 -15.09
CA TYR A 42 23.07 5.02 -14.25
C TYR A 42 22.87 6.36 -14.99
N ARG A 43 23.86 6.83 -15.76
CA ARG A 43 23.74 8.07 -16.54
C ARG A 43 22.70 7.96 -17.64
N LEU A 44 22.70 6.86 -18.40
CA LEU A 44 21.72 6.60 -19.46
C LEU A 44 20.29 6.49 -18.90
N ALA A 45 20.10 5.73 -17.83
CA ALA A 45 18.79 5.62 -17.16
C ALA A 45 18.30 6.99 -16.66
N ARG A 46 19.18 7.82 -16.13
CA ARG A 46 18.82 9.19 -15.70
C ARG A 46 18.42 10.11 -16.85
N SER A 47 18.96 9.93 -18.04
CA SER A 47 18.54 10.67 -19.24
C SER A 47 17.23 10.15 -19.85
N GLY A 48 16.62 9.09 -19.29
CA GLY A 48 15.38 8.51 -19.79
C GLY A 48 15.57 7.41 -20.85
N THR A 49 16.82 6.95 -21.05
CA THR A 49 17.12 5.85 -21.98
C THR A 49 16.81 4.51 -21.33
N GLY A 50 16.02 3.67 -21.99
CA GLY A 50 15.82 2.27 -21.64
C GLY A 50 17.05 1.44 -21.97
N LEU A 51 17.44 0.54 -21.08
CA LEU A 51 18.61 -0.32 -21.19
C LEU A 51 18.11 -1.77 -21.39
N LEU A 52 18.03 -2.23 -22.64
CA LEU A 52 17.61 -3.59 -22.95
C LEU A 52 18.80 -4.55 -22.68
N TRP A 53 18.62 -5.37 -21.65
CA TRP A 53 19.66 -6.25 -21.14
C TRP A 53 19.80 -7.54 -21.95
N ARG A 54 21.03 -7.85 -22.37
CA ARG A 54 21.40 -9.09 -23.08
C ARG A 54 22.53 -9.86 -22.40
N GLY A 55 22.98 -9.39 -21.25
CA GLY A 55 24.04 -10.06 -20.47
C GLY A 55 23.51 -11.19 -19.60
N ASP A 56 24.36 -11.64 -18.69
CA ASP A 56 24.01 -12.66 -17.71
C ASP A 56 22.97 -12.15 -16.73
N TYR A 57 21.96 -12.98 -16.39
CA TYR A 57 20.86 -12.63 -15.50
C TYR A 57 21.34 -12.14 -14.12
N HIS A 58 22.30 -12.85 -13.50
CA HIS A 58 22.81 -12.44 -12.19
C HIS A 58 23.61 -11.13 -12.26
N ASN A 59 24.32 -10.90 -13.37
CA ASN A 59 25.03 -9.63 -13.59
C ASN A 59 24.04 -8.49 -13.78
N GLY A 60 22.91 -8.70 -14.49
CA GLY A 60 21.82 -7.72 -14.59
C GLY A 60 21.26 -7.33 -13.21
N ARG A 61 21.04 -8.32 -12.33
CA ARG A 61 20.62 -8.06 -10.95
C ARG A 61 21.68 -7.30 -10.13
N GLN A 62 22.96 -7.60 -10.31
CA GLN A 62 24.03 -6.85 -9.66
C GLN A 62 24.13 -5.42 -10.17
N LEU A 63 23.95 -5.22 -11.49
CA LEU A 63 23.90 -3.89 -12.11
C LEU A 63 22.76 -3.06 -11.51
N LEU A 64 21.55 -3.65 -11.39
CA LEU A 64 20.39 -3.02 -10.78
C LEU A 64 20.69 -2.56 -9.34
N GLN A 65 21.31 -3.42 -8.53
CA GLN A 65 21.73 -3.07 -7.17
C GLN A 65 22.80 -1.97 -7.14
N ALA A 66 23.72 -1.97 -8.10
CA ALA A 66 24.75 -0.96 -8.22
C ALA A 66 24.17 0.41 -8.63
N MET A 67 23.17 0.43 -9.52
CA MET A 67 22.40 1.63 -9.87
C MET A 67 21.64 2.18 -8.66
N ASP A 68 20.99 1.32 -7.87
CA ASP A 68 20.28 1.71 -6.65
C ASP A 68 21.22 2.35 -5.62
N ARG A 69 22.40 1.76 -5.37
CA ARG A 69 23.40 2.35 -4.48
C ARG A 69 23.88 3.73 -4.95
N ARG A 70 23.96 3.96 -6.28
CA ARG A 70 24.31 5.27 -6.85
C ARG A 70 23.20 6.28 -6.67
N PHE A 71 21.95 5.86 -6.87
CA PHE A 71 20.78 6.69 -6.65
C PHE A 71 20.73 7.18 -5.20
N LYS A 72 20.86 6.28 -4.22
CA LYS A 72 20.88 6.61 -2.80
C LYS A 72 21.95 7.64 -2.45
N ARG A 73 23.20 7.38 -2.84
CA ARG A 73 24.31 8.32 -2.61
C ARG A 73 24.09 9.69 -3.24
N HIS A 74 23.46 9.74 -4.41
CA HIS A 74 23.18 11.00 -5.09
C HIS A 74 22.08 11.79 -4.40
N SER A 75 21.05 11.11 -3.91
CA SER A 75 19.94 11.71 -3.15
C SER A 75 20.40 12.26 -1.80
N GLU A 76 21.25 11.52 -1.07
CA GLU A 76 21.86 11.96 0.20
C GLU A 76 22.68 13.24 0.04
N ARG A 77 23.48 13.35 -1.04
CA ARG A 77 24.26 14.57 -1.34
C ARG A 77 23.38 15.78 -1.64
N ARG A 78 22.22 15.60 -2.25
CA ARG A 78 21.25 16.68 -2.50
C ARG A 78 20.51 17.10 -1.23
N GLY A 79 20.13 16.16 -0.36
CA GLY A 79 19.51 16.46 0.92
C GLY A 79 20.45 17.11 1.94
N GLY A 80 21.74 16.71 1.96
CA GLY A 80 22.77 17.30 2.84
C GLY A 80 23.15 18.74 2.48
N GLY A 81 23.00 19.14 1.22
CA GLY A 81 23.28 20.52 0.77
C GLY A 81 22.29 21.58 1.26
N GLN A 82 21.07 21.20 1.61
CA GLN A 82 20.06 22.12 2.16
C GLN A 82 20.18 22.37 3.68
N ARG A 83 20.89 21.47 4.41
CA ARG A 83 21.14 21.65 5.86
C ARG A 83 22.40 22.49 6.20
N GLY A 84 23.21 22.87 5.21
CA GLY A 84 24.51 23.53 5.39
C GLY A 84 24.56 25.02 5.02
N GLY A 85 23.42 25.69 4.78
CA GLY A 85 23.34 27.09 4.36
C GLY A 85 23.13 28.11 5.48
N GLY A 86 23.75 27.95 6.66
CA GLY A 86 23.61 28.88 7.74
C GLY A 86 24.88 29.04 8.59
N SER A 87 25.64 30.10 8.30
CA SER A 87 26.72 30.68 9.12
C SER A 87 28.16 30.49 8.61
N ARG A 88 28.54 31.26 7.61
CA ARG A 88 29.92 31.78 7.54
C ARG A 88 30.04 32.84 8.64
N ARG A 89 30.62 32.48 9.79
CA ARG A 89 31.11 33.44 10.76
C ARG A 89 32.45 33.97 10.23
N ASP A 90 32.40 35.24 9.91
CA ASP A 90 33.57 36.09 9.70
C ASP A 90 34.36 36.20 11.02
N GLY A 91 35.63 35.88 10.96
CA GLY A 91 36.52 35.92 12.11
C GLY A 91 37.17 37.27 12.25
N THR A 92 36.81 38.03 13.27
CA THR A 92 37.67 39.10 13.78
C THR A 92 37.97 38.92 15.25
N ARG A 93 39.28 38.94 15.57
CA ARG A 93 39.87 38.91 16.92
C ARG A 93 39.50 40.16 17.71
N GLY A 94 39.28 40.01 19.02
CA GLY A 94 39.26 41.16 19.93
C GLY A 94 38.98 40.72 21.37
N ALA A 95 39.89 41.03 22.23
CA ALA A 95 40.13 40.56 23.59
C ALA A 95 39.22 41.16 24.68
N THR A 96 39.19 40.38 25.81
CA THR A 96 39.12 40.82 27.24
C THR A 96 37.87 41.53 27.76
N GLY A 97 37.37 41.01 28.92
CA GLY A 97 36.85 41.85 29.99
C GLY A 97 35.62 41.35 30.74
N THR A 98 35.84 40.68 31.84
CA THR A 98 35.19 40.77 33.19
C THR A 98 33.67 40.91 33.39
N ARG A 99 33.17 39.96 34.21
CA ARG A 99 32.30 40.04 35.42
C ARG A 99 31.07 40.94 35.45
N GLY A 100 29.96 40.36 35.96
CA GLY A 100 28.97 41.07 36.80
C GLY A 100 27.53 40.63 36.59
N ALA A 101 27.06 39.81 37.39
CA ALA A 101 25.97 39.76 38.36
C ALA A 101 24.54 40.31 37.99
N THR A 102 23.61 39.42 38.28
CA THR A 102 22.27 39.60 38.90
C THR A 102 21.25 40.55 38.28
N GLY A 103 20.05 40.01 38.09
CA GLY A 103 18.82 40.81 37.94
C GLY A 103 17.61 39.98 37.57
N THR A 104 16.77 39.77 38.55
CA THR A 104 15.49 39.05 38.58
C THR A 104 14.33 39.81 37.88
N ARG A 105 13.31 39.01 37.51
CA ARG A 105 11.87 39.30 37.41
C ARG A 105 11.29 39.86 36.12
N GLY A 106 10.26 39.12 35.68
CA GLY A 106 9.00 39.66 35.27
C GLY A 106 8.26 38.83 34.26
N ALA A 107 7.23 38.18 34.74
CA ALA A 107 6.27 37.38 34.00
C ALA A 107 5.48 38.21 32.99
N ALA A 108 5.11 37.61 31.87
CA ALA A 108 3.74 37.60 31.35
C ALA A 108 3.67 36.63 30.18
N GLY A 109 2.88 35.59 30.33
CA GLY A 109 2.62 34.61 29.32
C GLY A 109 1.80 35.16 28.17
N ASN A 110 2.10 34.66 27.01
CA ASN A 110 1.11 34.62 25.94
C ASN A 110 1.27 33.23 25.30
N HIS A 111 0.42 32.31 25.72
CA HIS A 111 0.24 31.04 25.07
C HIS A 111 -0.56 31.27 23.77
N GLY A 112 0.14 31.49 22.66
CA GLY A 112 -0.41 31.30 21.33
C GLY A 112 -0.36 29.80 20.98
N PRO A 113 -1.24 29.27 20.12
CA PRO A 113 -1.35 27.86 19.88
C PRO A 113 -0.07 27.34 19.19
N ALA A 114 0.70 26.53 19.89
CA ALA A 114 1.78 25.73 19.34
C ALA A 114 1.12 24.57 18.54
N GLY A 115 1.00 24.72 17.22
CA GLY A 115 0.35 23.68 16.44
C GLY A 115 0.65 23.61 14.94
N THR A 116 1.40 24.57 14.37
CA THR A 116 1.46 24.64 12.88
C THR A 116 2.81 24.36 12.23
N ASP A 117 3.92 24.50 12.90
CA ASP A 117 5.23 24.30 12.27
C ASP A 117 5.69 22.83 12.20
N GLY A 118 5.19 21.97 13.11
CA GLY A 118 5.48 20.53 13.09
C GLY A 118 4.71 19.78 11.98
N ASP A 119 3.50 20.22 11.70
CA ASP A 119 2.58 19.63 10.76
C ASP A 119 3.03 19.83 9.30
N LEU A 120 3.42 21.06 8.94
CA LEU A 120 3.94 21.37 7.59
C LEU A 120 5.24 20.62 7.26
N SER A 121 6.04 20.30 8.27
CA SER A 121 7.28 19.53 8.13
C SER A 121 6.98 18.04 7.84
N ALA A 122 5.95 17.45 8.44
CA ALA A 122 5.58 16.05 8.25
C ALA A 122 4.98 15.79 6.86
N VAL A 123 4.09 16.67 6.38
CA VAL A 123 3.56 16.65 5.01
C VAL A 123 4.70 16.77 3.99
N GLY A 124 5.59 17.75 4.18
CA GLY A 124 6.74 17.95 3.30
C GLY A 124 7.69 16.74 3.25
N ALA A 125 7.93 16.09 4.38
CA ALA A 125 8.73 14.86 4.46
C ALA A 125 8.03 13.70 3.73
N PHE A 126 6.72 13.53 3.90
CA PHE A 126 5.93 12.53 3.19
C PHE A 126 5.99 12.73 1.67
N GLU A 127 5.77 13.95 1.19
CA GLU A 127 5.84 14.26 -0.24
C GLU A 127 7.26 14.06 -0.81
N ALA A 128 8.29 14.44 -0.05
CA ALA A 128 9.68 14.20 -0.45
C ALA A 128 9.98 12.71 -0.56
N GLN A 129 9.52 11.90 0.39
CA GLN A 129 9.64 10.45 0.34
C GLN A 129 8.89 9.85 -0.85
N ARG A 130 7.68 10.32 -1.17
CA ARG A 130 6.93 9.87 -2.35
C ARG A 130 7.69 10.19 -3.65
N ARG A 131 8.22 11.40 -3.78
CA ARG A 131 9.07 11.78 -4.94
C ARG A 131 10.32 10.91 -5.04
N TYR A 132 11.00 10.66 -3.92
CA TYR A 132 12.18 9.78 -3.87
C TYR A 132 11.85 8.37 -4.36
N ILE A 133 10.74 7.77 -3.90
CA ILE A 133 10.29 6.44 -4.32
C ILE A 133 9.97 6.42 -5.81
N ALA A 134 9.26 7.42 -6.34
CA ALA A 134 8.91 7.52 -7.75
C ALA A 134 10.14 7.70 -8.65
N ASP A 135 11.09 8.55 -8.27
CA ASP A 135 12.33 8.77 -9.01
C ASP A 135 13.22 7.53 -9.01
N ARG A 136 13.28 6.80 -7.87
CA ARG A 136 13.99 5.54 -7.75
C ARG A 136 13.36 4.46 -8.65
N ALA A 137 12.04 4.31 -8.61
CA ALA A 137 11.30 3.34 -9.42
C ALA A 137 11.52 3.60 -10.91
N ARG A 138 11.43 4.85 -11.35
CA ARG A 138 11.71 5.25 -12.75
C ARG A 138 13.14 4.93 -13.17
N LEU A 139 14.13 5.24 -12.33
CA LEU A 139 15.53 4.94 -12.64
C LEU A 139 15.80 3.44 -12.78
N LEU A 140 15.32 2.65 -11.83
CA LEU A 140 15.54 1.21 -11.80
C LEU A 140 14.68 0.48 -12.84
N GLY A 141 13.51 1.02 -13.17
CA GLY A 141 12.66 0.54 -14.25
C GLY A 141 13.24 0.70 -15.64
N ALA A 142 14.33 1.50 -15.80
CA ALA A 142 15.01 1.65 -17.07
C ALA A 142 15.82 0.41 -17.48
N LEU A 143 16.14 -0.53 -16.59
CA LEU A 143 16.77 -1.81 -16.95
C LEU A 143 15.68 -2.80 -17.39
N ILE A 144 15.64 -3.10 -18.68
CA ILE A 144 14.57 -3.81 -19.38
C ILE A 144 15.06 -5.21 -19.78
N ILE A 145 14.16 -6.18 -19.73
CA ILE A 145 14.36 -7.52 -20.27
C ILE A 145 13.24 -7.85 -21.25
N GLU A 146 13.51 -8.75 -22.17
CA GLU A 146 12.56 -9.32 -23.10
C GLU A 146 12.18 -10.72 -22.65
N LEU A 147 10.90 -11.03 -22.65
CA LEU A 147 10.31 -12.35 -22.52
C LEU A 147 9.77 -12.76 -23.90
N ASP A 148 9.97 -13.98 -24.32
CA ASP A 148 9.43 -14.50 -25.57
C ASP A 148 7.92 -14.81 -25.48
N GLU A 149 7.40 -15.46 -26.50
CA GLU A 149 5.98 -15.83 -26.59
C GLU A 149 5.50 -16.85 -25.55
N ASP A 150 6.43 -17.58 -24.89
CA ASP A 150 6.17 -18.55 -23.83
C ASP A 150 6.66 -18.04 -22.44
N TYR A 151 6.94 -16.75 -22.33
CA TYR A 151 7.55 -16.11 -21.16
C TYR A 151 8.96 -16.66 -20.83
N VAL A 152 9.67 -17.22 -21.81
CA VAL A 152 11.06 -17.63 -21.59
C VAL A 152 11.96 -16.42 -21.57
N LEU A 153 12.82 -16.35 -20.55
CA LEU A 153 13.85 -15.32 -20.41
C LEU A 153 15.17 -15.84 -20.98
N ASP A 154 15.45 -15.50 -22.24
CA ASP A 154 16.67 -15.94 -22.95
C ASP A 154 17.89 -15.11 -22.49
N LEU A 155 18.27 -15.31 -21.24
CA LEU A 155 19.49 -14.76 -20.66
C LEU A 155 20.31 -15.87 -20.01
N ARG A 156 21.63 -15.80 -20.15
CA ARG A 156 22.52 -16.76 -19.50
C ARG A 156 22.24 -16.85 -17.99
N ARG A 157 22.10 -18.05 -17.45
CA ARG A 157 21.80 -18.36 -16.05
C ARG A 157 20.48 -17.76 -15.54
N ALA A 158 19.54 -17.47 -16.41
CA ALA A 158 18.21 -17.08 -15.98
C ALA A 158 17.48 -18.24 -15.31
N PRO A 159 16.67 -17.99 -14.28
CA PRO A 159 15.73 -18.99 -13.80
C PRO A 159 14.58 -19.17 -14.81
N ASP A 160 13.86 -20.28 -14.69
CA ASP A 160 12.56 -20.40 -15.33
C ASP A 160 11.58 -19.41 -14.66
N VAL A 161 10.99 -18.53 -15.47
CA VAL A 161 10.07 -17.48 -15.01
C VAL A 161 8.65 -17.67 -15.54
N SER A 162 8.42 -18.66 -16.41
CA SER A 162 7.18 -18.85 -17.18
C SER A 162 5.96 -18.97 -16.29
N LEU A 163 5.97 -19.85 -15.29
CA LEU A 163 4.84 -20.02 -14.36
C LEU A 163 4.56 -18.77 -13.53
N ALA A 164 5.60 -18.05 -13.12
CA ALA A 164 5.44 -16.82 -12.36
C ALA A 164 4.86 -15.69 -13.22
N CYS A 165 5.29 -15.59 -14.48
CA CYS A 165 4.77 -14.63 -15.44
C CYS A 165 3.33 -14.96 -15.84
N GLU A 166 3.00 -16.23 -16.07
CA GLU A 166 1.64 -16.67 -16.36
C GLU A 166 0.68 -16.37 -15.19
N ALA A 167 1.12 -16.63 -13.95
CA ALA A 167 0.33 -16.32 -12.76
C ALA A 167 0.11 -14.81 -12.56
N ALA A 168 1.07 -13.96 -13.01
CA ALA A 168 1.00 -12.51 -12.86
C ALA A 168 0.27 -11.81 -14.01
N TYR A 169 0.51 -12.24 -15.24
CA TYR A 169 0.06 -11.54 -16.46
C TYR A 169 -1.03 -12.30 -17.23
N GLY A 170 -1.32 -13.55 -16.85
CA GLY A 170 -2.20 -14.44 -17.57
C GLY A 170 -1.49 -15.13 -18.75
N PRO A 171 -2.25 -15.79 -19.64
CA PRO A 171 -1.69 -16.43 -20.83
C PRO A 171 -0.92 -15.46 -21.72
N SER A 172 0.22 -15.89 -22.23
CA SER A 172 1.03 -15.04 -23.11
C SER A 172 0.28 -14.67 -24.38
N THR A 173 0.48 -13.44 -24.84
CA THR A 173 -0.07 -12.92 -26.10
C THR A 173 1.02 -12.59 -27.11
N GLY A 174 2.25 -13.04 -26.88
CA GLY A 174 3.43 -12.82 -27.71
C GLY A 174 4.59 -12.19 -26.94
N PRO A 175 5.70 -11.89 -27.62
CA PRO A 175 6.89 -11.33 -26.98
C PRO A 175 6.60 -10.03 -26.25
N MET A 176 7.19 -9.88 -25.04
CA MET A 176 6.94 -8.78 -24.13
C MET A 176 8.22 -8.25 -23.51
N CYS A 177 8.31 -6.93 -23.39
CA CYS A 177 9.37 -6.26 -22.63
C CYS A 177 8.83 -5.71 -21.31
N VAL A 178 9.54 -6.01 -20.23
CA VAL A 178 9.25 -5.52 -18.87
C VAL A 178 10.52 -5.02 -18.21
N SER A 179 10.41 -4.25 -17.13
CA SER A 179 11.59 -3.94 -16.34
C SER A 179 12.08 -5.15 -15.55
N LEU A 180 13.40 -5.30 -15.38
CA LEU A 180 13.96 -6.34 -14.51
C LEU A 180 13.49 -6.19 -13.06
N THR A 181 13.20 -4.96 -12.63
CA THR A 181 12.61 -4.69 -11.30
C THR A 181 11.23 -5.30 -11.18
N GLU A 182 10.41 -5.16 -12.22
CA GLU A 182 9.06 -5.74 -12.27
C GLU A 182 9.11 -7.27 -12.26
N LEU A 183 9.95 -7.87 -13.12
CA LEU A 183 10.14 -9.32 -13.11
C LEU A 183 10.57 -9.85 -11.72
N ASN A 184 11.48 -9.16 -11.03
CA ASN A 184 11.86 -9.54 -9.66
C ASN A 184 10.66 -9.44 -8.70
N GLY A 185 9.77 -8.48 -8.89
CA GLY A 185 8.51 -8.35 -8.15
C GLY A 185 7.57 -9.52 -8.41
N VAL A 186 7.39 -9.90 -9.67
CA VAL A 186 6.58 -11.06 -10.10
C VAL A 186 7.11 -12.35 -9.47
N LEU A 187 8.41 -12.61 -9.58
CA LEU A 187 9.03 -13.79 -8.99
C LEU A 187 8.86 -13.84 -7.46
N SER A 188 9.03 -12.70 -6.80
CA SER A 188 8.82 -12.61 -5.35
C SER A 188 7.36 -12.86 -4.96
N ALA A 189 6.40 -12.26 -5.68
CA ALA A 189 4.97 -12.45 -5.43
C ALA A 189 4.55 -13.91 -5.66
N TYR A 190 5.07 -14.56 -6.70
CA TYR A 190 4.80 -15.97 -6.97
C TYR A 190 5.30 -16.89 -5.84
N GLN A 191 6.47 -16.60 -5.26
CA GLN A 191 6.94 -17.35 -4.09
C GLN A 191 6.01 -17.17 -2.88
N TRP A 192 5.48 -15.96 -2.65
CA TRP A 192 4.48 -15.71 -1.61
C TRP A 192 3.15 -16.39 -1.90
N GLN A 193 2.73 -16.43 -3.16
CA GLN A 193 1.53 -17.14 -3.60
C GLN A 193 1.65 -18.65 -3.33
N LEU A 194 2.81 -19.25 -3.62
CA LEU A 194 3.05 -20.68 -3.37
C LEU A 194 3.12 -20.99 -1.87
N LYS A 195 3.83 -20.17 -1.10
CA LYS A 195 4.04 -20.39 0.34
C LYS A 195 2.82 -20.07 1.18
N GLY A 196 2.06 -19.03 0.82
CA GLY A 196 1.03 -18.45 1.66
C GLY A 196 1.57 -17.54 2.76
N VAL A 197 0.64 -16.80 3.36
CA VAL A 197 0.84 -15.93 4.55
C VAL A 197 -0.02 -16.50 5.65
N SER A 198 0.61 -16.91 6.75
CA SER A 198 -0.12 -17.48 7.88
C SER A 198 -0.96 -16.43 8.60
N ILE A 199 -2.24 -16.71 8.78
CA ILE A 199 -3.21 -15.86 9.46
C ILE A 199 -3.66 -16.57 10.74
N PRO A 200 -3.12 -16.20 11.91
CA PRO A 200 -3.45 -16.85 13.17
C PRO A 200 -4.95 -16.89 13.47
N ALA A 201 -5.66 -15.83 13.14
CA ALA A 201 -7.12 -15.77 13.35
C ALA A 201 -7.91 -16.81 12.53
N LEU A 202 -7.36 -17.30 11.41
CA LEU A 202 -7.94 -18.35 10.59
C LEU A 202 -7.41 -19.75 10.94
N GLY A 203 -6.24 -19.81 11.59
CA GLY A 203 -5.49 -21.07 11.75
C GLY A 203 -5.04 -21.67 10.41
N ALA A 204 -4.90 -20.84 9.37
CA ALA A 204 -4.63 -21.24 8.00
C ALA A 204 -3.84 -20.16 7.24
N ASP A 205 -3.36 -20.50 6.05
CA ASP A 205 -2.62 -19.59 5.18
C ASP A 205 -3.55 -18.94 4.14
N ILE A 206 -3.26 -17.68 3.80
CA ILE A 206 -3.82 -16.93 2.67
C ILE A 206 -2.75 -16.81 1.59
N HIS A 207 -3.11 -17.07 0.34
CA HIS A 207 -2.20 -17.09 -0.80
C HIS A 207 -2.42 -15.83 -1.67
N PRO A 208 -1.63 -14.76 -1.49
CA PRO A 208 -1.82 -13.52 -2.25
C PRO A 208 -1.33 -13.68 -3.69
N ARG A 209 -2.08 -13.13 -4.65
CA ARG A 209 -1.64 -13.02 -6.07
C ARG A 209 -0.83 -11.75 -6.30
N TYR A 210 -0.07 -11.73 -7.40
CA TYR A 210 0.64 -10.53 -7.86
C TYR A 210 -0.34 -9.38 -8.07
N GLY A 211 0.03 -8.18 -7.59
CA GLY A 211 -0.82 -6.98 -7.68
C GLY A 211 -1.97 -6.92 -6.66
N VAL A 212 -2.10 -7.90 -5.77
CA VAL A 212 -3.08 -7.91 -4.67
C VAL A 212 -2.38 -7.64 -3.35
N PHE A 213 -2.98 -6.78 -2.53
CA PHE A 213 -2.41 -6.43 -1.22
C PHE A 213 -2.37 -7.66 -0.30
N SER A 214 -1.18 -7.98 0.20
CA SER A 214 -0.98 -9.14 1.07
C SER A 214 -1.23 -8.79 2.55
N PRO A 215 -1.94 -9.62 3.33
CA PRO A 215 -2.27 -9.37 4.73
C PRO A 215 -1.09 -9.63 5.69
N ILE A 216 0.11 -9.15 5.35
CA ILE A 216 1.32 -9.28 6.17
C ILE A 216 1.18 -8.51 7.49
N ARG A 217 0.41 -7.43 7.52
CA ARG A 217 0.05 -6.68 8.72
C ARG A 217 -1.20 -7.31 9.34
N GLY A 218 -1.01 -8.31 10.16
CA GLY A 218 -2.10 -9.10 10.74
C GLY A 218 -2.95 -8.37 11.79
N GLU A 219 -2.49 -7.21 12.31
CA GLU A 219 -3.17 -6.50 13.40
C GLU A 219 -4.60 -6.07 13.07
N TYR A 220 -4.88 -5.69 11.82
CA TYR A 220 -6.25 -5.34 11.40
C TYR A 220 -7.16 -6.55 11.27
N VAL A 221 -6.60 -7.70 10.93
CA VAL A 221 -7.33 -8.98 10.87
C VAL A 221 -7.73 -9.41 12.28
N ASP A 222 -6.79 -9.27 13.24
CA ASP A 222 -7.06 -9.56 14.66
C ASP A 222 -8.18 -8.66 15.23
N LEU A 223 -8.23 -7.37 14.83
CA LEU A 223 -9.34 -6.48 15.21
C LEU A 223 -10.69 -7.03 14.77
N VAL A 224 -10.81 -7.42 13.48
CA VAL A 224 -12.06 -8.02 12.97
C VAL A 224 -12.36 -9.35 13.64
N ALA A 225 -11.34 -10.16 13.93
CA ALA A 225 -11.53 -11.45 14.57
C ALA A 225 -12.02 -11.35 16.03
N GLN A 226 -11.65 -10.28 16.75
CA GLN A 226 -11.88 -10.14 18.20
C GLN A 226 -13.01 -9.17 18.56
N THR A 227 -13.38 -8.23 17.67
CA THR A 227 -14.46 -7.28 17.92
C THR A 227 -15.80 -8.02 18.07
N PRO A 228 -16.57 -7.81 19.15
CA PRO A 228 -17.87 -8.43 19.32
C PRO A 228 -18.82 -8.04 18.17
N PHE A 229 -19.61 -8.99 17.70
CA PHE A 229 -20.66 -8.69 16.71
C PHE A 229 -21.72 -7.73 17.30
N PRO A 230 -22.48 -7.02 16.43
CA PRO A 230 -23.60 -6.21 16.87
C PRO A 230 -24.56 -7.04 17.73
N GLU A 231 -25.06 -6.46 18.80
CA GLU A 231 -26.16 -7.08 19.56
C GLU A 231 -27.42 -7.02 18.70
N THR A 232 -27.99 -8.17 18.39
CA THR A 232 -29.33 -8.25 17.80
C THR A 232 -30.33 -7.95 18.88
N GLU A 233 -31.33 -7.08 18.60
CA GLU A 233 -32.46 -6.91 19.52
C GLU A 233 -33.06 -8.29 19.83
N PRO A 234 -33.28 -8.65 21.12
CA PRO A 234 -33.85 -9.94 21.45
C PRO A 234 -35.22 -10.07 20.79
N ALA A 235 -35.39 -11.14 20.02
CA ALA A 235 -36.73 -11.56 19.62
C ALA A 235 -37.59 -11.60 20.88
N SER A 236 -38.83 -11.12 20.84
CA SER A 236 -39.73 -10.79 21.94
C SER A 236 -40.03 -11.90 22.96
N ASP A 237 -39.21 -12.95 23.04
CA ASP A 237 -39.30 -14.03 24.01
C ASP A 237 -38.19 -13.91 25.07
N ALA A 238 -38.58 -13.40 26.25
CA ALA A 238 -37.74 -12.94 27.35
C ALA A 238 -37.05 -14.05 28.17
N SER A 239 -36.61 -15.16 27.60
CA SER A 239 -35.95 -16.24 28.35
C SER A 239 -34.54 -16.65 27.92
N SER A 240 -33.96 -16.02 26.89
CA SER A 240 -32.59 -16.27 26.50
C SER A 240 -31.69 -15.06 26.83
N THR A 241 -30.62 -15.31 27.59
CA THR A 241 -29.47 -14.35 27.67
C THR A 241 -29.13 -13.90 26.28
N PRO A 242 -28.87 -12.59 26.04
CA PRO A 242 -28.47 -12.11 24.74
C PRO A 242 -27.07 -12.67 24.42
N GLU A 243 -27.03 -13.83 23.79
CA GLU A 243 -25.85 -14.32 23.12
C GLU A 243 -25.75 -13.49 21.84
N SER A 244 -24.66 -12.78 21.65
CA SER A 244 -24.38 -12.00 20.44
C SER A 244 -24.42 -12.97 19.25
N ALA A 245 -25.58 -13.11 18.62
CA ALA A 245 -25.72 -13.97 17.45
C ALA A 245 -24.91 -13.39 16.30
N ALA A 246 -24.21 -14.25 15.56
CA ALA A 246 -23.46 -13.80 14.38
C ALA A 246 -24.45 -13.19 13.36
N PRO A 247 -24.05 -12.13 12.63
CA PRO A 247 -24.85 -11.55 11.55
C PRO A 247 -25.24 -12.60 10.51
N GLN A 248 -26.45 -12.51 9.95
CA GLN A 248 -26.85 -13.39 8.85
C GLN A 248 -26.10 -13.02 7.57
N THR A 249 -26.00 -11.74 7.28
CA THR A 249 -25.33 -11.24 6.07
C THR A 249 -24.25 -10.23 6.41
N ALA A 250 -23.08 -10.36 5.77
CA ALA A 250 -22.04 -9.34 5.84
C ALA A 250 -21.46 -9.02 4.46
N PHE A 251 -20.94 -7.80 4.32
CA PHE A 251 -20.15 -7.39 3.17
C PHE A 251 -18.69 -7.17 3.60
N ASP A 252 -17.75 -7.59 2.74
CA ASP A 252 -16.32 -7.28 2.84
C ASP A 252 -15.93 -6.42 1.62
N LEU A 253 -15.85 -5.10 1.82
CA LEU A 253 -15.64 -4.14 0.74
C LEU A 253 -14.15 -3.85 0.50
N GLY A 254 -13.70 -4.05 -0.72
CA GLY A 254 -12.29 -4.05 -1.06
C GLY A 254 -11.59 -5.27 -0.50
N THR A 255 -12.13 -6.45 -0.75
CA THR A 255 -11.78 -7.72 -0.09
C THR A 255 -10.32 -8.16 -0.29
N GLY A 256 -9.67 -7.71 -1.38
CA GLY A 256 -8.29 -8.05 -1.69
C GLY A 256 -8.06 -9.56 -1.80
N THR A 257 -7.45 -10.13 -0.77
CA THR A 257 -7.18 -11.59 -0.71
C THR A 257 -8.34 -12.42 -0.16
N GLY A 258 -9.47 -11.82 0.21
CA GLY A 258 -10.59 -12.52 0.86
C GLY A 258 -10.37 -12.78 2.35
N VAL A 259 -9.33 -12.23 2.97
CA VAL A 259 -8.96 -12.57 4.36
C VAL A 259 -10.03 -12.15 5.37
N LEU A 260 -10.64 -10.96 5.22
CA LEU A 260 -11.67 -10.51 6.15
C LEU A 260 -12.98 -11.27 5.94
N ALA A 261 -13.37 -11.53 4.69
CA ALA A 261 -14.49 -12.40 4.37
C ALA A 261 -14.35 -13.79 5.02
N ALA A 262 -13.14 -14.39 4.92
CA ALA A 262 -12.85 -15.68 5.53
C ALA A 262 -12.95 -15.62 7.07
N VAL A 263 -12.46 -14.55 7.71
CA VAL A 263 -12.57 -14.34 9.17
C VAL A 263 -14.02 -14.24 9.60
N LEU A 264 -14.84 -13.45 8.89
CA LEU A 264 -16.26 -13.30 9.20
C LEU A 264 -17.01 -14.64 9.12
N LEU A 265 -16.78 -15.41 8.07
CA LEU A 265 -17.37 -16.75 7.92
C LEU A 265 -16.93 -17.72 9.01
N ARG A 266 -15.64 -17.73 9.38
CA ARG A 266 -15.13 -18.55 10.50
C ARG A 266 -15.72 -18.16 11.84
N ARG A 267 -16.13 -16.91 12.00
CA ARG A 267 -16.82 -16.40 13.19
C ARG A 267 -18.32 -16.71 13.21
N GLY A 268 -18.85 -17.34 12.16
CA GLY A 268 -20.24 -17.80 12.12
C GLY A 268 -21.20 -16.88 11.34
N VAL A 269 -20.71 -15.88 10.61
CA VAL A 269 -21.54 -15.14 9.62
C VAL A 269 -22.05 -16.14 8.60
N GLU A 270 -23.37 -16.15 8.34
CA GLU A 270 -24.01 -17.14 7.49
C GLU A 270 -23.65 -16.96 6.01
N ARG A 271 -23.63 -15.70 5.53
CA ARG A 271 -23.30 -15.34 4.16
C ARG A 271 -22.46 -14.08 4.08
N VAL A 272 -21.41 -14.11 3.30
CA VAL A 272 -20.57 -12.93 3.01
C VAL A 272 -20.57 -12.62 1.52
N VAL A 273 -20.84 -11.35 1.16
CA VAL A 273 -20.58 -10.81 -0.18
C VAL A 273 -19.28 -10.01 -0.10
N ALA A 274 -18.27 -10.48 -0.82
CA ALA A 274 -16.95 -9.86 -0.90
C ALA A 274 -16.80 -9.11 -2.22
N THR A 275 -16.45 -7.83 -2.19
CA THR A 275 -16.33 -7.03 -3.41
C THR A 275 -14.93 -6.47 -3.59
N ASP A 276 -14.47 -6.36 -4.82
CA ASP A 276 -13.27 -5.61 -5.19
C ASP A 276 -13.41 -5.08 -6.61
N ILE A 277 -12.82 -3.92 -6.90
CA ILE A 277 -12.77 -3.35 -8.24
C ILE A 277 -11.66 -3.98 -9.10
N ASN A 278 -10.68 -4.63 -8.46
CA ASN A 278 -9.56 -5.28 -9.13
C ASN A 278 -9.90 -6.74 -9.44
N PRO A 279 -10.03 -7.14 -10.72
CA PRO A 279 -10.35 -8.53 -11.07
C PRO A 279 -9.32 -9.56 -10.58
N ARG A 280 -8.06 -9.15 -10.38
CA ARG A 280 -7.05 -10.03 -9.75
C ARG A 280 -7.35 -10.28 -8.28
N ALA A 281 -7.90 -9.29 -7.58
CA ALA A 281 -8.31 -9.44 -6.18
C ALA A 281 -9.54 -10.35 -6.07
N VAL A 282 -10.52 -10.16 -6.96
CA VAL A 282 -11.70 -11.06 -7.06
C VAL A 282 -11.25 -12.51 -7.22
N ALA A 283 -10.43 -12.82 -8.24
CA ALA A 283 -9.94 -14.16 -8.46
C ALA A 283 -9.07 -14.69 -7.30
N CYS A 284 -8.31 -13.82 -6.63
CA CYS A 284 -7.52 -14.17 -5.46
C CYS A 284 -8.39 -14.54 -4.24
N ALA A 285 -9.45 -13.77 -4.01
CA ALA A 285 -10.40 -14.02 -2.91
C ALA A 285 -11.17 -15.32 -3.13
N GLU A 286 -11.66 -15.56 -4.36
CA GLU A 286 -12.34 -16.81 -4.73
C GLU A 286 -11.46 -18.04 -4.44
N GLU A 287 -10.21 -18.05 -4.91
CA GLU A 287 -9.28 -19.14 -4.67
C GLU A 287 -8.97 -19.38 -3.20
N ASN A 288 -8.78 -18.30 -2.43
CA ASN A 288 -8.52 -18.44 -1.00
C ASN A 288 -9.74 -18.95 -0.24
N LEU A 289 -10.93 -18.47 -0.55
CA LEU A 289 -12.18 -18.95 0.05
C LEU A 289 -12.46 -20.41 -0.30
N GLU A 290 -12.16 -20.83 -1.53
CA GLU A 290 -12.25 -22.23 -1.95
C GLU A 290 -11.24 -23.11 -1.18
N ARG A 291 -9.98 -22.73 -1.09
CA ARG A 291 -8.93 -23.44 -0.32
C ARG A 291 -9.30 -23.62 1.16
N LEU A 292 -9.98 -22.62 1.72
CA LEU A 292 -10.45 -22.65 3.12
C LEU A 292 -11.75 -23.43 3.31
N GLY A 293 -12.39 -23.90 2.22
CA GLY A 293 -13.68 -24.59 2.26
C GLY A 293 -14.85 -23.66 2.61
N LEU A 294 -14.76 -22.38 2.28
CA LEU A 294 -15.74 -21.35 2.62
C LEU A 294 -16.54 -20.84 1.42
N ALA A 295 -16.23 -21.30 0.21
CA ALA A 295 -16.82 -20.81 -1.04
C ALA A 295 -18.36 -20.92 -1.10
N SER A 296 -18.96 -21.93 -0.44
CA SER A 296 -20.43 -22.10 -0.43
C SER A 296 -21.19 -21.03 0.33
N ALA A 297 -20.53 -20.33 1.26
CA ALA A 297 -21.10 -19.25 2.08
C ALA A 297 -20.59 -17.86 1.65
N ALA A 298 -19.74 -17.79 0.63
CA ALA A 298 -19.18 -16.57 0.09
C ALA A 298 -19.65 -16.32 -1.35
N GLU A 299 -19.90 -15.07 -1.66
CA GLU A 299 -20.09 -14.58 -3.02
C GLU A 299 -19.04 -13.50 -3.28
N VAL A 300 -18.16 -13.70 -4.27
CA VAL A 300 -17.13 -12.70 -4.63
C VAL A 300 -17.56 -12.01 -5.92
N VAL A 301 -17.57 -10.68 -5.92
CA VAL A 301 -18.12 -9.88 -7.02
C VAL A 301 -17.17 -8.76 -7.40
N GLU A 302 -16.90 -8.61 -8.70
CA GLU A 302 -16.25 -7.41 -9.21
C GLU A 302 -17.23 -6.23 -9.13
N ALA A 303 -16.96 -5.31 -8.20
CA ALA A 303 -17.83 -4.14 -7.99
C ALA A 303 -17.02 -2.95 -7.46
N ASP A 304 -17.49 -1.74 -7.78
CA ASP A 304 -16.96 -0.50 -7.22
C ASP A 304 -17.59 -0.24 -5.85
N LEU A 305 -17.03 -0.87 -4.84
CA LEU A 305 -17.32 -0.80 -3.41
C LEU A 305 -18.59 -1.59 -3.02
N PHE A 306 -19.79 -1.02 -3.02
CA PHE A 306 -21.00 -1.65 -2.50
C PHE A 306 -21.73 -2.53 -3.54
N PRO A 307 -22.20 -3.72 -3.13
CA PRO A 307 -23.20 -4.45 -3.91
C PRO A 307 -24.58 -3.79 -3.76
N SER A 308 -25.53 -4.15 -4.62
CA SER A 308 -26.88 -3.55 -4.67
C SER A 308 -27.84 -4.02 -3.57
N ALA A 309 -27.32 -4.56 -2.45
CA ALA A 309 -28.10 -5.11 -1.35
C ALA A 309 -27.84 -4.39 -0.03
N ARG A 310 -28.46 -4.86 1.05
CA ARG A 310 -28.19 -4.45 2.44
C ARG A 310 -27.61 -5.61 3.24
N ALA A 311 -26.88 -5.30 4.31
CA ALA A 311 -26.32 -6.29 5.21
C ALA A 311 -26.42 -5.86 6.67
N ASP A 312 -26.27 -6.84 7.56
CA ASP A 312 -26.25 -6.65 9.01
C ASP A 312 -24.90 -6.13 9.48
N LEU A 313 -23.84 -6.48 8.72
CA LEU A 313 -22.48 -6.04 8.99
C LEU A 313 -21.78 -5.67 7.67
N ILE A 314 -21.15 -4.51 7.62
CA ILE A 314 -20.38 -4.10 6.45
C ILE A 314 -18.97 -3.72 6.91
N VAL A 315 -17.98 -4.48 6.47
CA VAL A 315 -16.57 -4.27 6.83
C VAL A 315 -15.83 -3.65 5.66
N CYS A 316 -15.02 -2.64 5.93
CA CYS A 316 -14.14 -2.03 4.95
C CYS A 316 -12.77 -1.70 5.58
N ASN A 317 -11.72 -2.14 4.92
CA ASN A 317 -10.35 -1.70 5.17
C ASN A 317 -9.85 -0.88 3.98
N PRO A 318 -10.28 0.39 3.85
CA PRO A 318 -9.91 1.21 2.70
C PRO A 318 -8.42 1.55 2.72
N PRO A 319 -7.84 2.03 1.61
CA PRO A 319 -6.48 2.57 1.63
C PRO A 319 -6.37 3.75 2.61
N TRP A 320 -5.32 3.74 3.44
CA TRP A 320 -5.23 4.66 4.59
C TRP A 320 -4.67 6.05 4.30
N LEU A 321 -3.88 6.18 3.21
CA LEU A 321 -3.13 7.40 2.92
C LEU A 321 -3.67 8.12 1.68
N PRO A 322 -4.02 9.43 1.79
CA PRO A 322 -4.59 10.22 0.70
C PRO A 322 -3.53 10.67 -0.30
N ALA A 323 -2.98 9.72 -1.08
CA ALA A 323 -2.00 9.98 -2.12
C ALA A 323 -2.33 9.16 -3.38
N ARG A 324 -1.77 9.54 -4.53
CA ARG A 324 -1.96 8.77 -5.77
C ARG A 324 -1.14 7.48 -5.74
N PRO A 325 -1.73 6.31 -5.95
CA PRO A 325 -0.96 5.08 -6.12
C PRO A 325 -0.16 5.13 -7.43
N THR A 326 0.97 4.43 -7.46
CA THR A 326 1.83 4.28 -8.65
C THR A 326 1.86 2.85 -9.16
N SER A 327 1.13 1.93 -8.53
CA SER A 327 0.96 0.54 -8.97
C SER A 327 -0.35 -0.03 -8.43
N ALA A 328 -0.81 -1.17 -8.97
CA ALA A 328 -1.98 -1.87 -8.46
C ALA A 328 -1.81 -2.25 -6.98
N LEU A 329 -0.62 -2.71 -6.57
CA LEU A 329 -0.32 -3.02 -5.17
C LEU A 329 -0.43 -1.77 -4.27
N GLU A 330 0.02 -0.61 -4.75
CA GLU A 330 -0.08 0.65 -4.00
C GLU A 330 -1.52 1.15 -3.88
N ALA A 331 -2.44 0.75 -4.76
CA ALA A 331 -3.86 1.08 -4.65
C ALA A 331 -4.51 0.53 -3.36
N GLY A 332 -3.95 -0.54 -2.77
CA GLY A 332 -4.37 -1.02 -1.44
C GLY A 332 -3.84 -0.20 -0.26
N ILE A 333 -2.97 0.81 -0.50
CA ILE A 333 -2.35 1.65 0.55
C ILE A 333 -2.71 3.12 0.36
N TYR A 334 -2.76 3.58 -0.88
CA TYR A 334 -2.93 4.98 -1.26
C TYR A 334 -4.23 5.18 -2.02
N ASP A 335 -4.98 6.19 -1.61
CA ASP A 335 -6.27 6.58 -2.20
C ASP A 335 -6.30 8.10 -2.40
N ALA A 336 -6.24 8.55 -3.64
CA ALA A 336 -6.18 9.96 -3.97
C ALA A 336 -7.40 10.72 -3.40
N GLY A 337 -7.15 11.63 -2.46
CA GLY A 337 -8.22 12.40 -1.81
C GLY A 337 -9.11 11.60 -0.87
N SER A 338 -8.70 10.40 -0.46
CA SER A 338 -9.49 9.49 0.40
C SER A 338 -10.86 9.13 -0.21
N TYR A 339 -10.90 8.92 -1.53
CA TYR A 339 -12.14 8.69 -2.28
C TYR A 339 -12.92 7.45 -1.78
N VAL A 340 -12.23 6.31 -1.61
CA VAL A 340 -12.83 5.06 -1.12
C VAL A 340 -13.36 5.22 0.30
N LEU A 341 -12.56 5.84 1.19
CA LEU A 341 -12.98 6.14 2.56
C LEU A 341 -14.23 7.03 2.59
N HIS A 342 -14.24 8.07 1.77
CA HIS A 342 -15.37 9.00 1.71
C HIS A 342 -16.62 8.31 1.18
N ARG A 343 -16.53 7.55 0.10
CA ARG A 343 -17.66 6.78 -0.45
C ARG A 343 -18.18 5.74 0.54
N PHE A 344 -17.28 5.04 1.23
CA PHE A 344 -17.71 4.11 2.28
C PHE A 344 -18.59 4.81 3.31
N ILE A 345 -18.17 5.96 3.83
CA ILE A 345 -18.94 6.68 4.85
C ILE A 345 -20.26 7.22 4.27
N ASP A 346 -20.22 7.84 3.09
CA ASP A 346 -21.38 8.51 2.49
C ASP A 346 -22.51 7.54 2.13
N ASP A 347 -22.13 6.34 1.64
CA ASP A 347 -23.07 5.35 1.11
C ASP A 347 -23.47 4.29 2.18
N LEU A 348 -22.77 4.21 3.32
CA LEU A 348 -22.96 3.15 4.32
C LEU A 348 -24.41 3.06 4.82
N ALA A 349 -25.04 4.21 5.14
CA ALA A 349 -26.37 4.26 5.73
C ALA A 349 -27.45 3.60 4.84
N VAL A 350 -27.33 3.68 3.51
CA VAL A 350 -28.30 3.10 2.59
C VAL A 350 -28.14 1.59 2.39
N HIS A 351 -26.96 1.05 2.76
CA HIS A 351 -26.62 -0.36 2.62
C HIS A 351 -26.70 -1.14 3.94
N LEU A 352 -26.89 -0.46 5.08
CA LEU A 352 -27.10 -1.12 6.37
C LEU A 352 -28.56 -1.54 6.55
N ASN A 353 -28.79 -2.73 7.13
CA ASN A 353 -30.05 -3.10 7.76
C ASN A 353 -30.30 -2.20 8.99
N PRO A 354 -31.53 -2.04 9.48
CA PRO A 354 -31.85 -1.08 10.55
C PRO A 354 -31.01 -1.21 11.83
N ALA A 355 -30.66 -2.41 12.24
CA ALA A 355 -29.80 -2.69 13.40
C ALA A 355 -28.35 -3.02 13.00
N GLY A 356 -27.99 -2.83 11.74
CA GLY A 356 -26.68 -3.19 11.21
C GLY A 356 -25.57 -2.24 11.63
N GLU A 357 -24.34 -2.69 11.49
CA GLU A 357 -23.14 -1.92 11.75
C GLU A 357 -22.20 -1.86 10.55
N GLY A 358 -21.55 -0.70 10.37
CA GLY A 358 -20.37 -0.55 9.52
C GLY A 358 -19.11 -0.66 10.37
N TRP A 359 -18.17 -1.50 9.97
CA TRP A 359 -16.85 -1.62 10.59
C TRP A 359 -15.80 -1.03 9.67
N LEU A 360 -15.34 0.18 10.01
CA LEU A 360 -14.29 0.89 9.28
C LEU A 360 -12.94 0.63 9.95
N ILE A 361 -12.00 0.05 9.20
CA ILE A 361 -10.63 -0.15 9.66
C ILE A 361 -9.75 0.98 9.12
N LEU A 362 -9.13 1.73 10.01
CA LEU A 362 -8.36 2.91 9.62
C LEU A 362 -7.16 3.14 10.52
N SER A 363 -6.01 3.48 9.92
CA SER A 363 -4.84 3.98 10.65
C SER A 363 -4.92 5.49 10.84
N ASP A 364 -4.45 5.96 11.99
CA ASP A 364 -4.28 7.40 12.27
C ASP A 364 -3.01 7.99 11.63
N LEU A 365 -2.28 7.21 10.83
CA LEU A 365 -1.04 7.68 10.19
C LEU A 365 -1.26 8.92 9.31
N ALA A 366 -2.38 8.98 8.57
CA ALA A 366 -2.70 10.17 7.77
C ALA A 366 -2.91 11.43 8.63
N GLU A 367 -3.51 11.27 9.81
CA GLU A 367 -3.70 12.35 10.78
C GLU A 367 -2.35 12.80 11.36
N ARG A 368 -1.49 11.86 11.75
CA ARG A 368 -0.14 12.14 12.27
C ARG A 368 0.78 12.81 11.26
N LEU A 369 0.51 12.59 9.98
CA LEU A 369 1.22 13.24 8.87
C LEU A 369 0.58 14.58 8.45
N GLY A 370 -0.54 15.00 9.07
CA GLY A 370 -1.26 16.22 8.70
C GLY A 370 -1.97 16.14 7.35
N LEU A 371 -2.20 14.93 6.82
CA LEU A 371 -2.84 14.70 5.51
C LEU A 371 -4.37 14.64 5.61
N ARG A 372 -4.91 14.42 6.80
CA ARG A 372 -6.34 14.39 7.14
C ARG A 372 -6.51 14.77 8.59
N SER A 373 -7.61 15.46 8.97
CA SER A 373 -7.92 15.71 10.38
C SER A 373 -8.94 14.71 10.92
N ARG A 374 -8.87 14.43 12.22
CA ARG A 374 -9.84 13.61 12.94
C ARG A 374 -11.21 14.25 12.95
N GLU A 375 -11.26 15.56 13.11
CA GLU A 375 -12.49 16.36 13.15
C GLU A 375 -13.23 16.23 11.82
N ALA A 376 -12.56 16.38 10.68
CA ALA A 376 -13.16 16.22 9.36
C ALA A 376 -13.73 14.80 9.12
N LEU A 377 -13.05 13.76 9.65
CA LEU A 377 -13.57 12.39 9.60
C LEU A 377 -14.88 12.25 10.40
N LEU A 378 -14.91 12.76 11.63
CA LEU A 378 -16.08 12.68 12.51
C LEU A 378 -17.26 13.53 11.98
N GLU A 379 -16.98 14.72 11.45
CA GLU A 379 -17.99 15.56 10.80
C GLU A 379 -18.63 14.87 9.61
N ARG A 380 -17.82 14.16 8.76
CA ARG A 380 -18.35 13.42 7.64
C ARG A 380 -19.22 12.23 8.06
N ILE A 381 -18.80 11.47 9.09
CA ILE A 381 -19.61 10.39 9.66
C ILE A 381 -20.98 10.92 10.12
N THR A 382 -20.98 12.03 10.85
CA THR A 382 -22.23 12.66 11.33
C THR A 382 -23.09 13.17 10.16
N ALA A 383 -22.48 13.82 9.17
CA ALA A 383 -23.19 14.32 8.00
C ALA A 383 -23.82 13.21 7.14
N ALA A 384 -23.25 12.01 7.15
CA ALA A 384 -23.78 10.83 6.49
C ALA A 384 -24.94 10.14 7.26
N GLY A 385 -25.40 10.73 8.38
CA GLY A 385 -26.46 10.13 9.22
C GLY A 385 -25.97 8.93 10.04
N LEU A 386 -24.68 8.89 10.34
CA LEU A 386 -24.04 7.84 11.11
C LEU A 386 -23.55 8.37 12.47
N SER A 387 -23.39 7.47 13.41
CA SER A 387 -22.74 7.73 14.71
C SER A 387 -21.66 6.68 14.99
N VAL A 388 -20.62 7.10 15.70
CA VAL A 388 -19.59 6.18 16.21
C VAL A 388 -20.15 5.52 17.47
N HIS A 389 -20.44 4.24 17.39
CA HIS A 389 -20.94 3.44 18.53
C HIS A 389 -19.79 3.04 19.45
N ASP A 390 -18.66 2.56 18.88
CA ASP A 390 -17.50 2.09 19.63
C ASP A 390 -16.24 2.14 18.74
N ARG A 391 -15.05 1.98 19.36
CA ARG A 391 -13.76 1.94 18.65
C ARG A 391 -12.79 1.01 19.36
N HIS A 392 -12.21 0.06 18.62
CA HIS A 392 -11.18 -0.83 19.09
C HIS A 392 -9.83 -0.47 18.45
N ASP A 393 -8.82 -0.28 19.28
CA ASP A 393 -7.50 0.20 18.87
C ASP A 393 -6.43 -0.90 19.00
N THR A 394 -5.47 -0.92 18.07
CA THR A 394 -4.26 -1.74 18.14
C THR A 394 -3.06 -0.99 17.61
N THR A 395 -1.86 -1.40 18.03
CA THR A 395 -0.61 -0.81 17.55
C THR A 395 0.05 -1.71 16.50
N PRO A 396 0.77 -1.14 15.51
CA PRO A 396 1.49 -1.90 14.51
C PRO A 396 2.54 -2.83 15.13
N ARG A 397 2.55 -4.09 14.69
CA ARG A 397 3.54 -5.10 15.10
C ARG A 397 4.64 -5.31 14.05
N HIS A 398 4.56 -4.59 12.93
CA HIS A 398 5.48 -4.76 11.81
C HIS A 398 6.85 -4.13 12.07
N PRO A 399 7.99 -4.78 11.68
CA PRO A 399 9.35 -4.28 11.90
C PRO A 399 9.64 -2.86 11.39
N ARG A 400 8.94 -2.40 10.33
CA ARG A 400 9.08 -1.02 9.83
C ARG A 400 8.58 0.04 10.82
N ALA A 401 7.74 -0.31 11.78
CA ALA A 401 7.32 0.63 12.82
C ALA A 401 8.47 1.01 13.76
N SER A 402 9.48 0.14 13.88
CA SER A 402 10.68 0.34 14.70
C SER A 402 11.93 0.78 13.91
N ASP A 403 11.82 1.00 12.58
CA ASP A 403 12.94 1.42 11.74
C ASP A 403 13.24 2.91 11.94
N THR A 404 14.26 3.19 12.75
CA THR A 404 14.70 4.56 13.07
C THR A 404 15.38 5.29 11.91
N THR A 405 15.65 4.61 10.80
CA THR A 405 16.26 5.21 9.59
C THR A 405 15.21 5.82 8.65
N ASP A 406 13.93 5.52 8.87
CA ASP A 406 12.81 6.11 8.13
C ASP A 406 12.57 7.56 8.60
N GLU A 407 12.53 8.52 7.66
CA GLU A 407 12.21 9.92 7.97
C GLU A 407 10.82 10.10 8.61
N LEU A 408 9.89 9.18 8.36
CA LEU A 408 8.55 9.13 8.95
C LEU A 408 8.47 8.22 10.18
N HIS A 409 9.62 7.75 10.69
CA HIS A 409 9.72 6.82 11.81
C HIS A 409 8.86 7.24 13.02
N ARG A 410 8.87 8.52 13.41
CA ARG A 410 8.09 8.99 14.56
C ARG A 410 6.60 8.81 14.37
N ALA A 411 6.08 9.13 13.17
CA ALA A 411 4.66 8.98 12.86
C ALA A 411 4.28 7.49 12.79
N ARG A 412 5.11 6.66 12.15
CA ARG A 412 4.89 5.21 12.03
C ARG A 412 5.03 4.45 13.35
N GLY A 413 5.97 4.86 14.20
CA GLY A 413 6.17 4.24 15.52
C GLY A 413 5.06 4.55 16.53
N ALA A 414 4.35 5.66 16.32
CA ALA A 414 3.22 6.07 17.14
C ALA A 414 1.84 5.76 16.48
N GLU A 415 1.84 5.13 15.30
CA GLU A 415 0.63 4.78 14.55
C GLU A 415 -0.32 3.91 15.39
N VAL A 416 -1.62 4.18 15.28
CA VAL A 416 -2.68 3.38 15.87
C VAL A 416 -3.62 2.95 14.74
N THR A 417 -3.86 1.65 14.63
CA THR A 417 -4.89 1.09 13.75
C THR A 417 -6.15 0.87 14.56
N SER A 418 -7.27 1.40 14.08
CA SER A 418 -8.56 1.36 14.78
C SER A 418 -9.61 0.69 13.92
N LEU A 419 -10.47 -0.11 14.54
CA LEU A 419 -11.74 -0.53 13.99
C LEU A 419 -12.83 0.34 14.60
N TRP A 420 -13.50 1.15 13.76
CA TRP A 420 -14.60 2.03 14.12
C TRP A 420 -15.92 1.32 13.88
N ARG A 421 -16.76 1.20 14.89
CA ARG A 421 -18.11 0.65 14.79
C ARG A 421 -19.08 1.79 14.53
N LEU A 422 -19.67 1.82 13.37
CA LEU A 422 -20.58 2.87 12.91
C LEU A 422 -22.01 2.32 12.87
N ARG A 423 -22.99 3.09 13.38
CA ARG A 423 -24.43 2.78 13.34
C ARG A 423 -25.20 3.95 12.73
N LEU A 424 -26.41 3.67 12.27
CA LEU A 424 -27.34 4.73 11.92
C LEU A 424 -27.57 5.64 13.12
N ALA A 425 -27.50 6.96 12.90
CA ALA A 425 -27.85 7.93 13.95
C ALA A 425 -29.35 7.84 14.24
N THR A 426 -29.70 7.75 15.53
CA THR A 426 -31.09 7.71 16.02
C THR A 426 -31.71 9.08 16.05
#